data_7290c4421c7375ebf0637a5bf1e981a7
#
_entry.id   7290c4421c7375ebf0637a5bf1e981a7
#
_cell.length_a   1.000
_cell.length_b   1.000
_cell.length_c   1.000
_cell.angle_alpha   90.00
_cell.angle_beta   90.00
_cell.angle_gamma   90.00
#
_symmetry.space_group_name_H-M   'P 1'
#
loop_
_entity.id
_entity.type
_entity.pdbx_description
1 polymer ?
#
loop_
_entity_poly.entity_id
_entity_poly.type
_entity_poly.pdbx_seq_one_letter_code
_entity_poly.pdbx_strand_id
1 'polypeptide(L)'
;KDLGITTIELLPVFAFDPYDSPFGVSNYWGYSPINWFTPHISFIDGENPLNARNQFREFVAACHDEDLEVLLDVVYNHTTEGNENGPVISWRGFGDSIYYHKDKKDRYLDVTGCGNTIAANHPIVRNLILESMRCWSNELGVDGFRFDLGIALTRGENLKPLEKPPLFEAIEADPCLSEIKLISEPWDCGGLYRLNDFPAKRFSTWNGKFRDDLRRFWKGDKNCTWSLKDRLMGSPSLYKDQTSPKNSINFITS
;
A
#
# COMPACT_ATOMS: atom_id res chain seq x y z
N LYS A 1 14.95 3.81 -18.46
CA LYS A 1 15.76 2.67 -18.97
C LYS A 1 17.26 2.94 -18.85
N ASP A 2 17.72 4.15 -19.12
CA ASP A 2 19.15 4.53 -19.01
C ASP A 2 19.72 4.35 -17.59
N LEU A 3 18.89 4.41 -16.57
CA LEU A 3 19.25 4.13 -15.18
C LEU A 3 19.38 2.63 -14.87
N GLY A 4 19.02 1.74 -15.82
CA GLY A 4 19.01 0.29 -15.63
C GLY A 4 17.88 -0.21 -14.73
N ILE A 5 16.81 0.57 -14.52
CA ILE A 5 15.62 0.13 -13.79
C ILE A 5 14.79 -0.83 -14.65
N THR A 6 14.03 -1.70 -13.98
CA THR A 6 13.11 -2.66 -14.61
C THR A 6 11.67 -2.44 -14.22
N THR A 7 11.43 -1.64 -13.18
CA THR A 7 10.10 -1.44 -12.62
C THR A 7 9.95 0.00 -12.14
N ILE A 8 8.80 0.59 -12.37
CA ILE A 8 8.38 1.89 -11.85
C ILE A 8 7.33 1.64 -10.78
N GLU A 9 7.55 2.14 -9.56
CA GLU A 9 6.54 2.19 -8.51
C GLU A 9 6.02 3.62 -8.40
N LEU A 10 4.76 3.81 -8.77
CA LEU A 10 4.12 5.13 -8.74
C LEU A 10 3.63 5.44 -7.32
N LEU A 11 3.74 6.72 -6.90
CA LEU A 11 2.94 7.24 -5.78
C LEU A 11 1.45 6.99 -6.02
N PRO A 12 0.59 7.04 -4.98
CA PRO A 12 -0.83 6.73 -5.13
C PRO A 12 -1.48 7.49 -6.29
N VAL A 13 -2.05 6.74 -7.23
CA VAL A 13 -2.73 7.29 -8.42
C VAL A 13 -4.25 7.25 -8.30
N PHE A 14 -4.79 6.62 -7.26
CA PHE A 14 -6.23 6.58 -7.01
C PHE A 14 -6.81 8.00 -6.92
N ALA A 15 -8.10 8.14 -7.20
CA ALA A 15 -8.78 9.40 -6.93
C ALA A 15 -8.67 9.73 -5.44
N PHE A 16 -8.00 10.83 -5.13
CA PHE A 16 -7.70 11.28 -3.77
C PHE A 16 -8.23 12.70 -3.52
N ASP A 17 -8.26 13.12 -2.27
CA ASP A 17 -8.63 14.49 -1.90
C ASP A 17 -7.45 15.45 -2.14
N PRO A 18 -7.54 16.37 -3.10
CA PRO A 18 -6.46 17.32 -3.38
C PRO A 18 -6.30 18.39 -2.29
N TYR A 19 -7.28 18.52 -1.39
CA TYR A 19 -7.30 19.53 -0.34
C TYR A 19 -6.83 19.00 1.02
N ASP A 20 -6.64 17.69 1.15
CA ASP A 20 -6.06 17.09 2.36
C ASP A 20 -4.55 17.36 2.40
N SER A 21 -4.20 18.58 2.74
CA SER A 21 -2.84 19.12 2.75
C SER A 21 -2.74 20.36 3.61
N PRO A 22 -1.54 20.78 4.05
CA PRO A 22 -1.36 22.04 4.75
C PRO A 22 -1.84 23.24 3.93
N PHE A 23 -2.28 24.29 4.62
CA PHE A 23 -2.77 25.52 3.99
C PHE A 23 -1.79 26.08 2.95
N GLY A 24 -2.29 26.38 1.78
CA GLY A 24 -1.52 26.99 0.68
C GLY A 24 -0.80 26.02 -0.25
N VAL A 25 -0.95 24.70 -0.04
CA VAL A 25 -0.43 23.67 -0.95
C VAL A 25 -1.52 22.65 -1.28
N SER A 26 -1.35 21.92 -2.38
CA SER A 26 -2.21 20.80 -2.74
C SER A 26 -1.61 19.48 -2.28
N ASN A 27 -2.43 18.47 -2.09
CA ASN A 27 -1.98 17.12 -1.82
C ASN A 27 -1.21 16.58 -3.04
N TYR A 28 0.10 16.45 -2.88
CA TYR A 28 1.00 15.94 -3.92
C TYR A 28 1.16 14.40 -3.83
N TRP A 29 1.10 13.87 -2.60
CA TRP A 29 1.46 12.47 -2.34
C TRP A 29 0.35 11.47 -2.69
N GLY A 30 -0.92 11.90 -2.62
CA GLY A 30 -2.08 11.05 -2.95
C GLY A 30 -2.53 10.07 -1.87
N TYR A 31 -1.95 10.12 -0.65
CA TYR A 31 -2.32 9.22 0.45
C TYR A 31 -3.62 9.62 1.16
N SER A 32 -4.60 10.09 0.42
CA SER A 32 -5.93 10.48 0.93
C SER A 32 -7.02 10.01 -0.03
N PRO A 33 -7.19 8.67 -0.20
CA PRO A 33 -8.04 8.12 -1.25
C PRO A 33 -9.53 8.41 -0.99
N ILE A 34 -10.22 8.75 -2.09
CA ILE A 34 -11.69 8.86 -2.15
C ILE A 34 -12.28 7.62 -2.79
N ASN A 35 -11.63 7.11 -3.85
CA ASN A 35 -12.12 6.01 -4.67
C ASN A 35 -10.94 5.13 -5.12
N TRP A 36 -11.15 3.80 -5.16
CA TRP A 36 -10.11 2.82 -5.49
C TRP A 36 -10.12 2.32 -6.94
N PHE A 37 -10.99 2.84 -7.82
CA PHE A 37 -11.23 2.27 -9.15
C PHE A 37 -10.84 3.18 -10.31
N THR A 38 -10.41 4.40 -10.05
CA THR A 38 -10.10 5.38 -11.10
C THR A 38 -8.86 6.18 -10.76
N PRO A 39 -8.04 6.53 -11.77
CA PRO A 39 -6.97 7.49 -11.59
C PRO A 39 -7.50 8.86 -11.19
N HIS A 40 -6.72 9.62 -10.43
CA HIS A 40 -7.04 10.99 -10.08
C HIS A 40 -7.04 11.88 -11.34
N ILE A 41 -8.00 12.79 -11.42
CA ILE A 41 -8.22 13.62 -12.62
C ILE A 41 -7.06 14.58 -12.92
N SER A 42 -6.22 14.92 -11.94
CA SER A 42 -5.03 15.76 -12.17
C SER A 42 -3.94 15.10 -13.02
N PHE A 43 -4.03 13.78 -13.24
CA PHE A 43 -3.08 13.01 -14.06
C PHE A 43 -3.52 12.85 -15.52
N ILE A 44 -4.68 13.39 -15.88
CA ILE A 44 -5.17 13.32 -17.26
C ILE A 44 -4.75 14.55 -18.07
N ASP A 45 -4.51 14.34 -19.35
CA ASP A 45 -4.37 15.39 -20.34
C ASP A 45 -5.75 15.71 -20.95
N GLY A 46 -6.09 17.00 -21.03
CA GLY A 46 -7.39 17.48 -21.52
C GLY A 46 -8.48 17.57 -20.45
N GLU A 47 -9.67 18.01 -20.87
CA GLU A 47 -10.76 18.40 -19.96
C GLU A 47 -11.78 17.27 -19.67
N ASN A 48 -11.67 16.12 -20.35
CA ASN A 48 -12.66 15.04 -20.21
C ASN A 48 -12.22 13.98 -19.20
N PRO A 49 -12.75 13.97 -17.96
CA PRO A 49 -12.37 13.01 -16.93
C PRO A 49 -12.69 11.55 -17.29
N LEU A 50 -13.57 11.30 -18.26
CA LEU A 50 -13.88 9.94 -18.73
C LEU A 50 -12.71 9.29 -19.46
N ASN A 51 -11.71 10.06 -19.88
CA ASN A 51 -10.50 9.55 -20.53
C ASN A 51 -9.43 9.06 -19.53
N ALA A 52 -9.57 9.31 -18.23
CA ALA A 52 -8.56 8.99 -17.23
C ALA A 52 -8.07 7.54 -17.29
N ARG A 53 -8.99 6.59 -17.37
CA ARG A 53 -8.66 5.16 -17.44
C ARG A 53 -7.95 4.79 -18.75
N ASN A 54 -8.36 5.37 -19.88
CA ASN A 54 -7.73 5.10 -21.17
C ASN A 54 -6.32 5.66 -21.21
N GLN A 55 -6.11 6.90 -20.78
CA GLN A 55 -4.78 7.51 -20.72
C GLN A 55 -3.85 6.77 -19.78
N PHE A 56 -4.36 6.30 -18.62
CA PHE A 56 -3.56 5.48 -17.73
C PHE A 56 -3.15 4.16 -18.37
N ARG A 57 -4.04 3.50 -19.11
CA ARG A 57 -3.73 2.27 -19.87
C ARG A 57 -2.68 2.52 -20.95
N GLU A 58 -2.78 3.63 -21.67
CA GLU A 58 -1.78 4.06 -22.66
C GLU A 58 -0.42 4.31 -22.02
N PHE A 59 -0.39 4.92 -20.84
CA PHE A 59 0.84 5.10 -20.06
C PHE A 59 1.48 3.75 -19.67
N VAL A 60 0.69 2.81 -19.15
CA VAL A 60 1.20 1.46 -18.80
C VAL A 60 1.72 0.75 -20.05
N ALA A 61 0.99 0.79 -21.17
CA ALA A 61 1.44 0.20 -22.43
C ALA A 61 2.76 0.81 -22.90
N ALA A 62 2.93 2.12 -22.82
CA ALA A 62 4.18 2.78 -23.16
C ALA A 62 5.36 2.38 -22.24
N CYS A 63 5.10 2.10 -20.96
CA CYS A 63 6.12 1.54 -20.07
C CYS A 63 6.51 0.12 -20.49
N HIS A 64 5.53 -0.71 -20.83
CA HIS A 64 5.77 -2.08 -21.30
C HIS A 64 6.54 -2.12 -22.62
N ASP A 65 6.28 -1.20 -23.56
CA ASP A 65 7.04 -1.07 -24.80
C ASP A 65 8.54 -0.78 -24.55
N GLU A 66 8.86 -0.22 -23.39
CA GLU A 66 10.22 0.02 -22.90
C GLU A 66 10.75 -1.09 -21.97
N ASP A 67 10.09 -2.24 -21.87
CA ASP A 67 10.38 -3.32 -20.92
C ASP A 67 10.41 -2.82 -19.46
N LEU A 68 9.51 -1.94 -19.06
CA LEU A 68 9.35 -1.45 -17.71
C LEU A 68 8.01 -1.92 -17.13
N GLU A 69 8.05 -2.56 -15.97
CA GLU A 69 6.87 -2.89 -15.21
C GLU A 69 6.33 -1.68 -14.46
N VAL A 70 5.03 -1.65 -14.22
CA VAL A 70 4.36 -0.59 -13.45
C VAL A 70 3.70 -1.16 -12.20
N LEU A 71 4.15 -0.72 -11.03
CA LEU A 71 3.53 -1.02 -9.75
C LEU A 71 2.79 0.20 -9.23
N LEU A 72 1.67 -0.04 -8.56
CA LEU A 72 0.91 1.00 -7.88
C LEU A 72 1.12 0.95 -6.38
N ASP A 73 1.38 2.10 -5.78
CA ASP A 73 1.22 2.30 -4.35
C ASP A 73 -0.26 2.44 -4.03
N VAL A 74 -0.82 1.50 -3.27
CA VAL A 74 -2.25 1.40 -3.00
C VAL A 74 -2.58 1.65 -1.54
N VAL A 75 -3.50 2.57 -1.33
CA VAL A 75 -3.96 2.98 0.00
C VAL A 75 -5.33 2.36 0.26
N TYR A 76 -5.33 1.11 0.74
CA TYR A 76 -6.55 0.40 1.14
C TYR A 76 -6.80 0.45 2.65
N ASN A 77 -5.86 0.99 3.41
CA ASN A 77 -5.90 0.95 4.88
C ASN A 77 -6.75 2.07 5.50
N HIS A 78 -6.95 3.18 4.80
CA HIS A 78 -7.77 4.31 5.24
C HIS A 78 -8.38 5.07 4.07
N THR A 79 -9.20 6.09 4.36
CA THR A 79 -9.70 7.05 3.39
C THR A 79 -9.52 8.48 3.91
N THR A 80 -9.67 9.46 3.02
CA THR A 80 -9.62 10.89 3.35
C THR A 80 -10.72 11.34 4.32
N GLU A 81 -11.71 10.47 4.59
CA GLU A 81 -12.85 10.82 5.46
C GLU A 81 -12.47 11.07 6.94
N GLY A 82 -11.24 10.73 7.33
CA GLY A 82 -10.75 10.97 8.69
C GLY A 82 -11.60 10.29 9.76
N ASN A 83 -11.77 10.95 10.90
CA ASN A 83 -12.62 10.50 11.99
C ASN A 83 -14.07 10.98 11.85
N GLU A 84 -14.89 10.86 12.90
CA GLU A 84 -16.31 11.24 12.95
C GLU A 84 -16.61 12.70 12.57
N ASN A 85 -15.62 13.57 12.60
CA ASN A 85 -15.75 14.99 12.24
C ASN A 85 -15.38 15.25 10.76
N GLY A 86 -14.89 14.25 10.04
CA GLY A 86 -14.49 14.37 8.64
C GLY A 86 -15.67 14.35 7.67
N PRO A 87 -15.40 14.59 6.37
CA PRO A 87 -16.43 14.61 5.33
C PRO A 87 -17.03 13.22 5.07
N VAL A 88 -18.16 13.18 4.35
CA VAL A 88 -18.79 11.95 3.84
C VAL A 88 -18.67 11.96 2.32
N ILE A 89 -17.55 11.46 1.79
CA ILE A 89 -17.18 11.55 0.37
C ILE A 89 -16.63 10.24 -0.21
N SER A 90 -16.54 9.19 0.61
CA SER A 90 -16.07 7.86 0.23
C SER A 90 -17.01 6.79 0.78
N TRP A 91 -16.49 5.73 1.39
CA TRP A 91 -17.26 4.54 1.79
C TRP A 91 -18.21 4.77 2.97
N ARG A 92 -18.02 5.82 3.75
CA ARG A 92 -18.90 6.19 4.86
C ARG A 92 -20.36 6.34 4.40
N GLY A 93 -20.56 6.95 3.23
CA GLY A 93 -21.90 7.14 2.67
C GLY A 93 -22.62 5.86 2.27
N PHE A 94 -21.91 4.73 2.10
CA PHE A 94 -22.47 3.45 1.69
C PHE A 94 -22.74 2.49 2.84
N GLY A 95 -22.16 2.69 4.00
CA GLY A 95 -22.35 1.80 5.14
C GLY A 95 -21.20 1.82 6.13
N ASP A 96 -21.12 2.89 6.88
CA ASP A 96 -20.03 3.24 7.76
C ASP A 96 -19.50 2.08 8.63
N SER A 97 -20.37 1.37 9.32
CA SER A 97 -20.02 0.24 10.18
C SER A 97 -19.52 -1.02 9.44
N ILE A 98 -19.70 -1.07 8.11
CA ILE A 98 -19.23 -2.16 7.26
C ILE A 98 -17.80 -1.90 6.82
N TYR A 99 -17.50 -0.65 6.45
CA TYR A 99 -16.24 -0.28 5.82
C TYR A 99 -15.13 0.09 6.82
N TYR A 100 -15.50 0.54 8.02
CA TYR A 100 -14.53 1.05 8.99
C TYR A 100 -14.54 0.27 10.30
N HIS A 101 -13.39 0.13 10.91
CA HIS A 101 -13.29 -0.35 12.28
C HIS A 101 -13.80 0.71 13.26
N LYS A 102 -14.80 0.34 14.08
CA LYS A 102 -15.41 1.22 15.08
C LYS A 102 -15.47 0.53 16.45
N ASP A 103 -15.47 1.33 17.49
CA ASP A 103 -15.68 0.83 18.87
C ASP A 103 -17.19 0.72 19.19
N LYS A 104 -17.48 0.22 20.39
CA LYS A 104 -18.87 0.06 20.87
C LYS A 104 -19.63 1.39 21.07
N LYS A 105 -18.94 2.52 21.02
CA LYS A 105 -19.50 3.87 21.11
C LYS A 105 -19.58 4.55 19.75
N ASP A 106 -19.44 3.78 18.69
CA ASP A 106 -19.50 4.24 17.30
C ASP A 106 -18.38 5.21 16.88
N ARG A 107 -17.23 5.21 17.60
CA ARG A 107 -16.06 6.01 17.27
C ARG A 107 -15.10 5.19 16.38
N TYR A 108 -14.46 5.86 15.43
CA TYR A 108 -13.47 5.22 14.57
C TYR A 108 -12.27 4.73 15.37
N LEU A 109 -11.83 3.53 15.07
CA LEU A 109 -10.57 2.98 15.56
C LEU A 109 -9.49 3.25 14.52
N ASP A 110 -8.33 3.76 14.94
CA ASP A 110 -7.28 4.21 14.05
C ASP A 110 -5.92 3.59 14.39
N VAL A 111 -5.35 2.90 13.42
CA VAL A 111 -3.95 2.43 13.42
C VAL A 111 -3.18 2.94 12.19
N THR A 112 -3.76 3.86 11.44
CA THR A 112 -3.19 4.43 10.23
C THR A 112 -2.59 5.82 10.45
N GLY A 113 -3.01 6.50 11.51
CA GLY A 113 -2.67 7.89 11.76
C GLY A 113 -3.51 8.90 10.98
N CYS A 114 -4.50 8.41 10.19
CA CYS A 114 -5.35 9.23 9.33
C CYS A 114 -6.78 9.38 9.84
N GLY A 115 -7.05 8.91 11.07
CA GLY A 115 -8.35 9.07 11.73
C GLY A 115 -9.31 7.92 11.54
N ASN A 116 -9.06 7.00 10.61
CA ASN A 116 -9.86 5.79 10.41
C ASN A 116 -8.99 4.61 9.98
N THR A 117 -9.54 3.42 10.13
CA THR A 117 -8.95 2.18 9.61
C THR A 117 -10.04 1.38 8.89
N ILE A 118 -9.77 0.98 7.66
CA ILE A 118 -10.65 0.17 6.83
C ILE A 118 -10.78 -1.25 7.42
N ALA A 119 -12.01 -1.75 7.51
CA ALA A 119 -12.32 -3.11 7.96
C ALA A 119 -12.07 -4.13 6.83
N ALA A 120 -10.83 -4.23 6.36
CA ALA A 120 -10.43 -4.96 5.15
C ALA A 120 -10.78 -6.46 5.17
N ASN A 121 -10.95 -7.05 6.35
CA ASN A 121 -11.31 -8.46 6.52
C ASN A 121 -12.83 -8.71 6.56
N HIS A 122 -13.65 -7.65 6.57
CA HIS A 122 -15.09 -7.77 6.36
C HIS A 122 -15.38 -8.28 4.93
N PRO A 123 -16.26 -9.27 4.73
CA PRO A 123 -16.47 -9.90 3.41
C PRO A 123 -16.75 -8.92 2.27
N ILE A 124 -17.59 -7.90 2.51
CA ILE A 124 -17.94 -6.89 1.50
C ILE A 124 -16.71 -6.05 1.14
N VAL A 125 -15.97 -5.57 2.14
CA VAL A 125 -14.79 -4.71 1.94
C VAL A 125 -13.66 -5.49 1.28
N ARG A 126 -13.43 -6.73 1.73
CA ARG A 126 -12.47 -7.64 1.10
C ARG A 126 -12.75 -7.83 -0.39
N ASN A 127 -13.99 -8.12 -0.75
CA ASN A 127 -14.37 -8.27 -2.15
C ASN A 127 -14.19 -6.97 -2.95
N LEU A 128 -14.49 -5.82 -2.35
CA LEU A 128 -14.28 -4.52 -2.99
C LEU A 128 -12.80 -4.27 -3.28
N ILE A 129 -11.89 -4.62 -2.35
CA ILE A 129 -10.45 -4.52 -2.56
C ILE A 129 -9.99 -5.46 -3.68
N LEU A 130 -10.44 -6.71 -3.68
CA LEU A 130 -10.13 -7.67 -4.76
C LEU A 130 -10.59 -7.17 -6.13
N GLU A 131 -11.81 -6.65 -6.24
CA GLU A 131 -12.31 -6.07 -7.50
C GLU A 131 -11.50 -4.86 -7.93
N SER A 132 -11.07 -4.01 -7.00
CA SER A 132 -10.15 -2.91 -7.31
C SER A 132 -8.83 -3.44 -7.86
N MET A 133 -8.21 -4.41 -7.20
CA MET A 133 -6.95 -5.01 -7.67
C MET A 133 -7.11 -5.64 -9.07
N ARG A 134 -8.19 -6.40 -9.30
CA ARG A 134 -8.49 -6.98 -10.62
C ARG A 134 -8.72 -5.92 -11.69
N CYS A 135 -9.40 -4.85 -11.35
CA CYS A 135 -9.62 -3.72 -12.25
C CYS A 135 -8.29 -3.11 -12.70
N TRP A 136 -7.37 -2.83 -11.77
CA TRP A 136 -6.09 -2.24 -12.09
C TRP A 136 -5.16 -3.21 -12.84
N SER A 137 -5.12 -4.49 -12.47
CA SER A 137 -4.28 -5.48 -13.14
C SER A 137 -4.84 -5.88 -14.51
N ASN A 138 -6.08 -6.35 -14.58
CA ASN A 138 -6.61 -6.96 -15.80
C ASN A 138 -7.09 -5.93 -16.83
N GLU A 139 -7.62 -4.77 -16.37
CA GLU A 139 -8.17 -3.78 -17.29
C GLU A 139 -7.19 -2.64 -17.59
N LEU A 140 -6.34 -2.27 -16.62
CA LEU A 140 -5.40 -1.16 -16.77
C LEU A 140 -3.96 -1.62 -16.93
N GLY A 141 -3.67 -2.93 -16.76
CA GLY A 141 -2.43 -3.57 -17.13
C GLY A 141 -1.28 -3.42 -16.13
N VAL A 142 -1.54 -3.03 -14.85
CA VAL A 142 -0.46 -2.91 -13.88
C VAL A 142 0.10 -4.28 -13.46
N ASP A 143 1.41 -4.33 -13.19
CA ASP A 143 2.16 -5.55 -12.91
C ASP A 143 2.24 -5.88 -11.42
N GLY A 144 1.82 -4.96 -10.56
CA GLY A 144 1.86 -5.20 -9.12
C GLY A 144 1.38 -4.06 -8.26
N PHE A 145 1.41 -4.32 -6.95
CA PHE A 145 0.94 -3.39 -5.93
C PHE A 145 1.90 -3.32 -4.75
N ARG A 146 2.16 -2.11 -4.29
CA ARG A 146 2.78 -1.83 -3.00
C ARG A 146 1.68 -1.33 -2.05
N PHE A 147 1.48 -2.05 -0.96
CA PHE A 147 0.44 -1.74 0.02
C PHE A 147 0.98 -0.78 1.08
N ASP A 148 0.48 0.46 1.07
CA ASP A 148 0.69 1.43 2.13
C ASP A 148 0.17 0.87 3.45
N LEU A 149 0.97 0.95 4.53
CA LEU A 149 0.63 0.40 5.83
C LEU A 149 -0.02 -1.00 5.75
N GLY A 150 0.47 -1.87 4.86
CA GLY A 150 -0.22 -3.13 4.53
C GLY A 150 -0.50 -4.02 5.73
N ILE A 151 0.30 -3.93 6.80
CA ILE A 151 0.05 -4.67 8.03
C ILE A 151 -1.23 -4.21 8.75
N ALA A 152 -1.70 -2.97 8.55
CA ALA A 152 -2.98 -2.51 9.09
C ALA A 152 -4.16 -3.31 8.54
N LEU A 153 -4.04 -3.82 7.30
CA LEU A 153 -5.05 -4.66 6.66
C LEU A 153 -5.15 -6.08 7.26
N THR A 154 -4.21 -6.46 8.14
CA THR A 154 -4.29 -7.72 8.89
C THR A 154 -5.19 -7.64 10.11
N ARG A 155 -5.64 -6.43 10.45
CA ARG A 155 -6.45 -6.20 11.65
C ARG A 155 -7.86 -6.76 11.49
N GLY A 156 -8.34 -7.43 12.52
CA GLY A 156 -9.72 -7.92 12.66
C GLY A 156 -10.49 -7.09 13.66
N GLU A 157 -11.47 -7.72 14.30
CA GLU A 157 -12.32 -7.07 15.29
C GLU A 157 -11.51 -6.43 16.43
N ASN A 158 -11.87 -5.22 16.84
CA ASN A 158 -11.17 -4.41 17.82
C ASN A 158 -9.68 -4.21 17.51
N LEU A 159 -9.33 -4.13 16.22
CA LEU A 159 -7.98 -3.96 15.70
C LEU A 159 -6.98 -5.04 16.15
N LYS A 160 -7.43 -6.22 16.51
CA LYS A 160 -6.54 -7.34 16.83
C LYS A 160 -5.87 -7.86 15.56
N PRO A 161 -4.54 -8.03 15.53
CA PRO A 161 -3.87 -8.66 14.40
C PRO A 161 -4.33 -10.10 14.21
N LEU A 162 -4.61 -10.47 12.96
CA LEU A 162 -4.95 -11.84 12.58
C LEU A 162 -3.70 -12.57 12.08
N GLU A 163 -3.53 -13.82 12.46
CA GLU A 163 -2.44 -14.66 11.93
C GLU A 163 -2.72 -15.15 10.50
N LYS A 164 -4.00 -15.25 10.13
CA LYS A 164 -4.49 -15.59 8.79
C LYS A 164 -5.54 -14.56 8.37
N PRO A 165 -5.10 -13.40 7.87
CA PRO A 165 -6.04 -12.37 7.46
C PRO A 165 -6.81 -12.81 6.21
N PRO A 166 -8.15 -12.87 6.25
CA PRO A 166 -8.97 -13.31 5.11
C PRO A 166 -8.73 -12.54 3.81
N LEU A 167 -8.35 -11.25 3.89
CA LEU A 167 -7.99 -10.48 2.70
C LEU A 167 -6.76 -11.07 2.01
N PHE A 168 -5.69 -11.32 2.75
CA PHE A 168 -4.45 -11.83 2.14
C PHE A 168 -4.58 -13.27 1.67
N GLU A 169 -5.32 -14.11 2.40
CA GLU A 169 -5.65 -15.46 1.92
C GLU A 169 -6.43 -15.40 0.60
N ALA A 170 -7.36 -14.46 0.46
CA ALA A 170 -8.13 -14.26 -0.76
C ALA A 170 -7.28 -13.73 -1.93
N ILE A 171 -6.36 -12.77 -1.68
CA ILE A 171 -5.42 -12.27 -2.69
C ILE A 171 -4.50 -13.41 -3.19
N GLU A 172 -3.99 -14.23 -2.27
CA GLU A 172 -3.09 -15.34 -2.62
C GLU A 172 -3.81 -16.46 -3.39
N ALA A 173 -5.10 -16.66 -3.15
CA ALA A 173 -5.92 -17.68 -3.81
C ALA A 173 -6.54 -17.19 -5.14
N ASP A 174 -6.45 -15.90 -5.45
CA ASP A 174 -7.10 -15.33 -6.63
C ASP A 174 -6.33 -15.64 -7.91
N PRO A 175 -6.92 -16.40 -8.87
CA PRO A 175 -6.24 -16.75 -10.11
C PRO A 175 -5.90 -15.53 -10.99
N CYS A 176 -6.72 -14.46 -10.92
CA CYS A 176 -6.47 -13.22 -11.68
C CYS A 176 -5.27 -12.44 -11.15
N LEU A 177 -4.86 -12.70 -9.91
CA LEU A 177 -3.76 -12.04 -9.24
C LEU A 177 -2.53 -12.95 -9.06
N SER A 178 -2.49 -14.14 -9.70
CA SER A 178 -1.44 -15.14 -9.48
C SER A 178 -0.05 -14.65 -9.87
N GLU A 179 0.06 -13.87 -10.93
CA GLU A 179 1.33 -13.38 -11.48
C GLU A 179 1.71 -11.97 -11.00
N ILE A 180 0.81 -11.31 -10.26
CA ILE A 180 1.00 -9.92 -9.81
C ILE A 180 2.05 -9.83 -8.70
N LYS A 181 2.95 -8.88 -8.79
CA LYS A 181 3.92 -8.54 -7.74
C LYS A 181 3.22 -7.90 -6.56
N LEU A 182 3.53 -8.38 -5.36
CA LEU A 182 2.92 -7.92 -4.11
C LEU A 182 4.02 -7.46 -3.15
N ILE A 183 3.98 -6.19 -2.76
CA ILE A 183 4.88 -5.56 -1.81
C ILE A 183 4.05 -4.95 -0.69
N SER A 184 4.55 -4.97 0.53
CA SER A 184 3.85 -4.39 1.67
C SER A 184 4.78 -3.62 2.59
N GLU A 185 4.29 -2.51 3.13
CA GLU A 185 4.83 -2.00 4.38
C GLU A 185 4.45 -2.95 5.52
N PRO A 186 5.43 -3.46 6.28
CA PRO A 186 5.18 -4.39 7.37
C PRO A 186 4.91 -3.72 8.72
N TRP A 187 4.61 -2.44 8.76
CA TRP A 187 4.33 -1.64 9.95
C TRP A 187 3.00 -0.88 9.84
N ASP A 188 2.48 -0.45 10.99
CA ASP A 188 1.38 0.51 11.10
C ASP A 188 1.63 1.53 12.23
N CYS A 189 0.77 2.54 12.34
CA CYS A 189 0.86 3.55 13.39
C CYS A 189 0.36 3.05 14.76
N GLY A 190 -0.27 1.88 14.80
CA GLY A 190 -0.66 1.19 16.04
C GLY A 190 0.47 0.38 16.68
N GLY A 191 1.69 0.44 16.11
CA GLY A 191 2.90 -0.18 16.68
C GLY A 191 3.12 -1.64 16.25
N LEU A 192 2.33 -2.17 15.34
CA LEU A 192 2.59 -3.49 14.77
C LEU A 192 3.71 -3.41 13.73
N TYR A 193 4.70 -4.32 13.82
CA TYR A 193 5.80 -4.42 12.87
C TYR A 193 6.17 -5.88 12.67
N ARG A 194 5.86 -6.43 11.49
CA ARG A 194 6.04 -7.85 11.13
C ARG A 194 6.84 -7.99 9.84
N LEU A 195 8.13 -7.73 9.91
CA LEU A 195 9.01 -7.73 8.75
C LEU A 195 9.28 -9.15 8.21
N ASN A 196 9.57 -10.08 9.10
CA ASN A 196 10.00 -11.45 8.79
C ASN A 196 8.89 -12.49 8.94
N ASP A 197 7.77 -12.11 9.49
CA ASP A 197 6.60 -12.93 9.77
C ASP A 197 5.31 -12.30 9.21
N PHE A 198 5.45 -11.57 8.10
CA PHE A 198 4.30 -11.01 7.41
C PHE A 198 3.31 -12.12 7.03
N PRO A 199 2.02 -11.99 7.34
CA PRO A 199 1.07 -13.10 7.29
C PRO A 199 0.54 -13.38 5.87
N ALA A 200 1.42 -13.30 4.88
CA ALA A 200 1.15 -13.65 3.48
C ALA A 200 2.46 -14.05 2.78
N LYS A 201 2.49 -15.19 2.12
CA LYS A 201 3.73 -15.80 1.60
C LYS A 201 4.24 -15.18 0.31
N ARG A 202 3.32 -14.68 -0.53
CA ARG A 202 3.64 -14.04 -1.81
C ARG A 202 4.15 -12.62 -1.67
N PHE A 203 3.96 -12.00 -0.51
CA PHE A 203 4.34 -10.62 -0.30
C PHE A 203 5.84 -10.47 -0.03
N SER A 204 6.46 -9.53 -0.74
CA SER A 204 7.72 -8.94 -0.32
C SER A 204 7.45 -7.80 0.65
N THR A 205 8.39 -7.53 1.55
CA THR A 205 8.23 -6.48 2.56
C THR A 205 9.30 -5.41 2.43
N TRP A 206 8.91 -4.16 2.60
CA TRP A 206 9.84 -3.05 2.71
C TRP A 206 10.70 -3.19 3.97
N ASN A 207 12.03 -3.31 3.79
CA ASN A 207 12.96 -3.51 4.88
C ASN A 207 13.39 -2.17 5.52
N GLY A 208 12.59 -1.66 6.45
CA GLY A 208 12.90 -0.42 7.18
C GLY A 208 14.19 -0.51 7.99
N LYS A 209 14.61 -1.71 8.44
CA LYS A 209 15.88 -1.91 9.12
C LYS A 209 17.08 -1.70 8.18
N PHE A 210 16.95 -2.08 6.90
CA PHE A 210 17.96 -1.77 5.90
C PHE A 210 18.15 -0.26 5.77
N ARG A 211 17.07 0.48 5.57
CA ARG A 211 17.08 1.95 5.49
C ARG A 211 17.76 2.57 6.69
N ASP A 212 17.34 2.19 7.88
CA ASP A 212 17.77 2.82 9.12
C ASP A 212 19.25 2.53 9.42
N ASP A 213 19.67 1.27 9.28
CA ASP A 213 21.06 0.85 9.53
C ASP A 213 22.03 1.46 8.51
N LEU A 214 21.61 1.55 7.23
CA LEU A 214 22.42 2.18 6.18
C LEU A 214 22.56 3.69 6.41
N ARG A 215 21.48 4.39 6.75
CA ARG A 215 21.52 5.82 7.08
C ARG A 215 22.37 6.11 8.31
N ARG A 216 22.28 5.29 9.35
CA ARG A 216 23.10 5.42 10.55
C ARG A 216 24.61 5.24 10.26
N PHE A 217 24.94 4.27 9.41
CA PHE A 217 26.31 4.05 8.99
C PHE A 217 26.89 5.27 8.25
N TRP A 218 26.20 5.76 7.25
CA TRP A 218 26.65 6.94 6.47
C TRP A 218 26.66 8.23 7.28
N LYS A 219 25.81 8.35 8.28
CA LYS A 219 25.85 9.46 9.23
C LYS A 219 27.06 9.41 10.16
N GLY A 220 27.74 8.26 10.30
CA GLY A 220 28.89 8.06 11.17
C GLY A 220 28.53 7.62 12.60
N ASP A 221 27.34 7.07 12.82
CA ASP A 221 26.96 6.52 14.13
C ASP A 221 27.90 5.36 14.50
N LYS A 222 28.24 5.25 15.79
CA LYS A 222 29.12 4.18 16.29
C LYS A 222 28.44 2.81 16.25
N ASN A 223 29.26 1.75 16.12
CA ASN A 223 28.85 0.35 16.19
C ASN A 223 27.83 -0.10 15.11
N CYS A 224 27.84 0.53 13.92
CA CYS A 224 26.92 0.19 12.82
C CYS A 224 27.50 -0.81 11.81
N THR A 225 28.79 -1.17 11.90
CA THR A 225 29.47 -2.02 10.89
C THR A 225 28.86 -3.41 10.79
N TRP A 226 28.51 -4.02 11.94
CA TRP A 226 27.91 -5.36 11.93
C TRP A 226 26.50 -5.34 11.34
N SER A 227 25.67 -4.39 11.74
CA SER A 227 24.31 -4.27 11.18
C SER A 227 24.36 -3.97 9.69
N LEU A 228 25.23 -3.08 9.22
CA LEU A 228 25.41 -2.84 7.79
C LEU A 228 25.79 -4.12 7.03
N LYS A 229 26.81 -4.88 7.56
CA LYS A 229 27.18 -6.17 6.96
C LYS A 229 25.98 -7.10 6.84
N ASP A 230 25.21 -7.27 7.90
CA ASP A 230 24.03 -8.13 7.91
C ASP A 230 22.98 -7.66 6.86
N ARG A 231 22.74 -6.35 6.76
CA ARG A 231 21.82 -5.77 5.76
C ARG A 231 22.28 -6.06 4.33
N LEU A 232 23.56 -5.84 4.04
CA LEU A 232 24.14 -6.08 2.70
C LEU A 232 24.16 -7.56 2.32
N MET A 233 24.19 -8.47 3.30
CA MET A 233 24.10 -9.92 3.08
C MET A 233 22.66 -10.43 2.91
N GLY A 234 21.66 -9.54 2.78
CA GLY A 234 20.25 -9.91 2.66
C GLY A 234 19.52 -10.04 3.99
N SER A 235 20.06 -9.42 5.05
CA SER A 235 19.44 -9.38 6.39
C SER A 235 19.16 -10.77 7.01
N PRO A 236 20.11 -11.71 7.01
CA PRO A 236 19.85 -13.08 7.50
C PRO A 236 19.48 -13.11 9.00
N SER A 237 19.81 -12.08 9.77
CA SER A 237 19.36 -11.96 11.17
C SER A 237 17.87 -11.69 11.29
N LEU A 238 17.24 -11.14 10.26
CA LEU A 238 15.81 -10.79 10.22
C LEU A 238 14.98 -11.87 9.52
N TYR A 239 15.42 -12.34 8.35
CA TYR A 239 14.72 -13.35 7.56
C TYR A 239 15.26 -14.72 7.93
N LYS A 240 14.58 -15.39 8.88
CA LYS A 240 14.87 -16.75 9.31
C LYS A 240 14.05 -17.74 8.49
N ASP A 241 14.23 -19.00 8.73
CA ASP A 241 13.84 -20.22 7.99
C ASP A 241 12.48 -20.24 7.24
N GLN A 242 11.60 -19.28 7.46
CA GLN A 242 10.26 -19.23 6.81
C GLN A 242 10.13 -18.19 5.70
N THR A 243 11.07 -17.27 5.57
CA THR A 243 11.05 -16.21 4.57
C THR A 243 12.39 -16.14 3.83
N SER A 244 12.32 -15.99 2.50
CA SER A 244 13.52 -15.84 1.69
C SER A 244 14.06 -14.40 1.81
N PRO A 245 15.39 -14.19 1.83
CA PRO A 245 15.97 -12.85 1.64
C PRO A 245 15.48 -12.14 0.37
N LYS A 246 14.98 -12.89 -0.62
CA LYS A 246 14.35 -12.35 -1.83
C LYS A 246 13.04 -11.59 -1.56
N ASN A 247 12.41 -11.81 -0.41
CA ASN A 247 11.21 -11.09 0.00
C ASN A 247 11.52 -9.74 0.65
N SER A 248 12.81 -9.38 0.78
CA SER A 248 13.24 -8.09 1.30
C SER A 248 13.36 -7.04 0.21
N ILE A 249 12.54 -6.00 0.25
CA ILE A 249 12.71 -4.81 -0.58
C ILE A 249 13.58 -3.83 0.19
N ASN A 250 14.81 -3.65 -0.29
CA ASN A 250 15.76 -2.73 0.30
C ASN A 250 15.53 -1.32 -0.26
N PHE A 251 15.42 -0.33 0.60
CA PHE A 251 15.22 1.06 0.22
C PHE A 251 16.00 1.98 1.17
N ILE A 252 16.22 3.24 0.76
CA ILE A 252 17.01 4.23 1.52
C ILE A 252 16.18 5.47 1.83
N THR A 253 15.28 5.82 0.92
CA THR A 253 14.40 7.00 1.02
C THR A 253 12.95 6.57 1.14
N SER A 254 12.21 7.26 1.95
CA SER A 254 10.75 7.14 2.10
C SER A 254 10.21 8.47 2.58
#